data_9c7aecc14f58f3b07a543545a1f4c3b0
#
_entry.id   9c7aecc14f58f3b07a543545a1f4c3b0
#
_cell.length_a   1.000
_cell.length_b   1.000
_cell.length_c   1.000
_cell.angle_alpha   90.00
_cell.angle_beta   90.00
_cell.angle_gamma   90.00
#
_symmetry.space_group_name_H-M   'P 1'
#
loop_
_entity.id
_entity.type
_entity.pdbx_description
1 polymer ?
#
loop_
_entity_poly.entity_id
_entity_poly.type
_entity_poly.pdbx_seq_one_letter_code
_entity_poly.pdbx_strand_id
1 'polypeptide(L)'
;MKIDRENKVYTIAFTFIITFAFVIVLSLINNATEPTVKKNQELLKVKAILNAMDISYLSDDEALDKFRNDVQKVENDKYEIYKTTSGGEEIYALIFSGSGLWGTITGVLAVDSSLSTIKGIDFISQSETPGLGGRIEENWFKDQFRDEKVADGMVSVSVTKTDGSKEDGKVDAVTGATLTSK
;
A
#
# COMPACT_ATOMS: atom_id res chain seq x y z
N MET A 1 26.32 -39.03 -34.31
CA MET A 1 25.31 -38.15 -34.94
C MET A 1 25.71 -36.71 -34.66
N LYS A 2 26.25 -35.97 -35.68
CA LYS A 2 26.56 -34.53 -35.48
C LYS A 2 25.24 -33.78 -35.47
N ILE A 3 24.97 -33.12 -34.37
CA ILE A 3 23.81 -32.24 -34.26
C ILE A 3 24.12 -31.01 -35.10
N ASP A 4 23.39 -30.84 -36.18
CA ASP A 4 23.47 -29.66 -37.04
C ASP A 4 22.75 -28.51 -36.35
N ARG A 5 23.53 -27.59 -35.70
CA ARG A 5 23.03 -26.47 -34.93
C ARG A 5 22.38 -25.38 -35.80
N GLU A 6 22.55 -25.42 -37.11
CA GLU A 6 21.92 -24.51 -38.07
C GLU A 6 20.52 -24.98 -38.49
N ASN A 7 20.15 -26.21 -38.13
CA ASN A 7 18.84 -26.75 -38.46
C ASN A 7 17.74 -26.04 -37.66
N LYS A 8 16.83 -25.38 -38.37
CA LYS A 8 15.69 -24.63 -37.75
C LYS A 8 14.85 -25.50 -36.81
N VAL A 9 14.65 -26.77 -37.14
CA VAL A 9 13.89 -27.73 -36.31
C VAL A 9 14.61 -27.98 -34.98
N TYR A 10 15.95 -28.14 -35.01
CA TYR A 10 16.74 -28.29 -33.79
C TYR A 10 16.62 -27.03 -32.90
N THR A 11 16.75 -25.85 -33.49
CA THR A 11 16.64 -24.58 -32.73
C THR A 11 15.27 -24.44 -32.06
N ILE A 12 14.20 -24.75 -32.82
CA ILE A 12 12.83 -24.70 -32.28
C ILE A 12 12.64 -25.68 -31.12
N ALA A 13 13.05 -26.96 -31.34
CA ALA A 13 12.92 -27.99 -30.33
C ALA A 13 13.75 -27.69 -29.07
N PHE A 14 14.99 -27.24 -29.27
CA PHE A 14 15.86 -26.84 -28.14
C PHE A 14 15.27 -25.70 -27.35
N THR A 15 14.84 -24.61 -28.01
CA THR A 15 14.22 -23.45 -27.34
C THR A 15 12.95 -23.86 -26.58
N PHE A 16 12.11 -24.71 -27.22
CA PHE A 16 10.89 -25.20 -26.59
C PHE A 16 11.20 -25.97 -25.29
N ILE A 17 12.15 -26.91 -25.33
CA ILE A 17 12.51 -27.74 -24.17
C ILE A 17 13.06 -26.86 -23.04
N ILE A 18 13.95 -25.93 -23.36
CA ILE A 18 14.54 -25.03 -22.37
C ILE A 18 13.48 -24.12 -21.76
N THR A 19 12.64 -23.50 -22.58
CA THR A 19 11.53 -22.64 -22.09
C THR A 19 10.58 -23.44 -21.22
N PHE A 20 10.20 -24.65 -21.64
CA PHE A 20 9.32 -25.53 -20.89
C PHE A 20 9.91 -25.89 -19.53
N ALA A 21 11.21 -26.22 -19.48
CA ALA A 21 11.90 -26.51 -18.23
C ALA A 21 11.89 -25.29 -17.27
N PHE A 22 12.18 -24.09 -17.78
CA PHE A 22 12.12 -22.86 -16.97
C PHE A 22 10.71 -22.55 -16.45
N VAL A 23 9.68 -22.73 -17.31
CA VAL A 23 8.29 -22.51 -16.90
C VAL A 23 7.89 -23.47 -15.77
N ILE A 24 8.28 -24.75 -15.86
CA ILE A 24 8.02 -25.71 -14.77
C ILE A 24 8.70 -25.28 -13.48
N VAL A 25 9.99 -24.94 -13.53
CA VAL A 25 10.73 -24.50 -12.32
C VAL A 25 10.10 -23.26 -11.70
N LEU A 26 9.79 -22.24 -12.50
CA LEU A 26 9.14 -21.03 -12.02
C LEU A 26 7.74 -21.30 -11.42
N SER A 27 6.96 -22.19 -12.07
CA SER A 27 5.64 -22.58 -11.57
C SER A 27 5.72 -23.30 -10.22
N LEU A 28 6.70 -24.21 -10.06
CA LEU A 28 6.91 -24.91 -8.79
C LEU A 28 7.31 -23.94 -7.66
N ILE A 29 8.23 -23.01 -7.94
CA ILE A 29 8.66 -22.00 -6.97
C ILE A 29 7.48 -21.11 -6.60
N ASN A 30 6.73 -20.61 -7.59
CA ASN A 30 5.57 -19.77 -7.34
C ASN A 30 4.53 -20.48 -6.45
N ASN A 31 4.18 -21.72 -6.78
CA ASN A 31 3.23 -22.50 -6.00
C ASN A 31 3.71 -22.78 -4.56
N ALA A 32 4.99 -22.99 -4.37
CA ALA A 32 5.58 -23.21 -3.03
C ALA A 32 5.62 -21.93 -2.20
N THR A 33 5.77 -20.76 -2.82
CA THR A 33 5.89 -19.46 -2.11
C THR A 33 4.56 -18.73 -1.95
N GLU A 34 3.57 -19.00 -2.79
CA GLU A 34 2.27 -18.32 -2.81
C GLU A 34 1.59 -18.21 -1.42
N PRO A 35 1.50 -19.27 -0.58
CA PRO A 35 0.87 -19.16 0.74
C PRO A 35 1.58 -18.16 1.65
N THR A 36 2.91 -18.13 1.61
CA THR A 36 3.73 -17.19 2.39
C THR A 36 3.55 -15.75 1.90
N VAL A 37 3.52 -15.56 0.58
CA VAL A 37 3.29 -14.24 -0.03
C VAL A 37 1.91 -13.70 0.38
N LYS A 38 0.85 -14.51 0.27
CA LYS A 38 -0.50 -14.13 0.69
C LYS A 38 -0.56 -13.74 2.17
N LYS A 39 0.05 -14.54 3.06
CA LYS A 39 0.11 -14.24 4.49
C LYS A 39 0.82 -12.91 4.76
N ASN A 40 1.93 -12.65 4.10
CA ASN A 40 2.67 -11.40 4.25
C ASN A 40 1.87 -10.20 3.73
N GLN A 41 1.16 -10.34 2.60
CA GLN A 41 0.29 -9.29 2.06
C GLN A 41 -0.86 -8.96 3.00
N GLU A 42 -1.52 -9.97 3.60
CA GLU A 42 -2.54 -9.75 4.62
C GLU A 42 -1.98 -9.01 5.83
N LEU A 43 -0.80 -9.42 6.31
CA LEU A 43 -0.15 -8.77 7.44
C LEU A 43 0.19 -7.30 7.14
N LEU A 44 0.72 -6.99 5.95
CA LEU A 44 1.00 -5.61 5.53
C LEU A 44 -0.28 -4.77 5.49
N LYS A 45 -1.37 -5.33 4.96
CA LYS A 45 -2.68 -4.68 4.95
C LYS A 45 -3.19 -4.39 6.37
N VAL A 46 -3.14 -5.38 7.25
CA VAL A 46 -3.54 -5.22 8.66
C VAL A 46 -2.74 -4.12 9.33
N LYS A 47 -1.41 -4.14 9.19
CA LYS A 47 -0.52 -3.11 9.75
C LYS A 47 -0.84 -1.72 9.23
N ALA A 48 -1.06 -1.58 7.91
CA ALA A 48 -1.40 -0.30 7.31
C ALA A 48 -2.73 0.26 7.87
N ILE A 49 -3.74 -0.61 8.07
CA ILE A 49 -5.02 -0.20 8.67
C ILE A 49 -4.82 0.27 10.11
N LEU A 50 -4.10 -0.52 10.93
CA LEU A 50 -3.85 -0.16 12.33
C LEU A 50 -3.04 1.14 12.45
N ASN A 51 -1.99 1.31 11.64
CA ASN A 51 -1.16 2.51 11.62
C ASN A 51 -1.96 3.76 11.22
N ALA A 52 -2.82 3.64 10.19
CA ALA A 52 -3.68 4.74 9.77
C ALA A 52 -4.70 5.11 10.87
N MET A 53 -5.23 4.13 11.60
CA MET A 53 -6.16 4.33 12.73
C MET A 53 -5.47 4.71 14.04
N ASP A 54 -4.16 4.88 14.06
CA ASP A 54 -3.35 5.18 15.26
C ASP A 54 -3.42 4.10 16.36
N ILE A 55 -3.54 2.83 15.97
CA ILE A 55 -3.54 1.69 16.88
C ILE A 55 -2.12 1.12 16.94
N SER A 56 -1.44 1.31 18.08
CA SER A 56 -0.08 0.81 18.29
C SER A 56 -0.04 -0.69 18.57
N TYR A 57 1.00 -1.38 18.11
CA TYR A 57 1.28 -2.80 18.36
C TYR A 57 2.80 -3.03 18.46
N LEU A 58 3.21 -4.10 19.16
CA LEU A 58 4.63 -4.41 19.39
C LEU A 58 5.13 -5.60 18.56
N SER A 59 4.22 -6.43 18.03
CA SER A 59 4.57 -7.60 17.23
C SER A 59 3.54 -7.86 16.14
N ASP A 60 3.89 -8.72 15.18
CA ASP A 60 2.99 -9.13 14.09
C ASP A 60 1.76 -9.88 14.60
N ASP A 61 1.95 -10.73 15.63
CA ASP A 61 0.86 -11.49 16.24
C ASP A 61 -0.08 -10.55 16.99
N GLU A 62 0.45 -9.57 17.73
CA GLU A 62 -0.37 -8.55 18.40
C GLU A 62 -1.14 -7.68 17.41
N ALA A 63 -0.53 -7.33 16.26
CA ALA A 63 -1.22 -6.59 15.20
C ALA A 63 -2.44 -7.38 14.68
N LEU A 64 -2.26 -8.67 14.41
CA LEU A 64 -3.36 -9.52 13.96
C LEU A 64 -4.47 -9.67 15.03
N ASP A 65 -4.10 -9.79 16.29
CA ASP A 65 -5.06 -9.90 17.38
C ASP A 65 -5.83 -8.60 17.61
N LYS A 66 -5.16 -7.45 17.61
CA LYS A 66 -5.82 -6.14 17.69
C LYS A 66 -6.76 -5.91 16.51
N PHE A 67 -6.32 -6.23 15.30
CA PHE A 67 -7.17 -6.09 14.13
C PHE A 67 -8.45 -6.93 14.25
N ARG A 68 -8.36 -8.18 14.74
CA ARG A 68 -9.54 -9.05 14.92
C ARG A 68 -10.49 -8.57 16.01
N ASN A 69 -9.95 -8.00 17.09
CA ASN A 69 -10.74 -7.63 18.26
C ASN A 69 -11.31 -6.22 18.17
N ASP A 70 -10.54 -5.27 17.63
CA ASP A 70 -10.81 -3.83 17.72
C ASP A 70 -11.30 -3.23 16.40
N VAL A 71 -11.10 -3.93 15.26
CA VAL A 71 -11.44 -3.42 13.94
C VAL A 71 -12.55 -4.25 13.29
N GLN A 72 -13.58 -3.57 12.81
CA GLN A 72 -14.71 -4.20 12.12
C GLN A 72 -14.74 -3.79 10.66
N LYS A 73 -14.95 -4.76 9.77
CA LYS A 73 -15.20 -4.47 8.35
C LYS A 73 -16.63 -3.96 8.19
N VAL A 74 -16.78 -2.83 7.50
CA VAL A 74 -18.08 -2.26 7.15
C VAL A 74 -18.54 -2.84 5.81
N GLU A 75 -19.74 -3.36 5.72
CA GLU A 75 -20.32 -3.81 4.44
C GLU A 75 -20.54 -2.61 3.51
N ASN A 76 -19.86 -2.63 2.36
CA ASN A 76 -20.00 -1.64 1.31
C ASN A 76 -19.65 -2.30 -0.04
N ASP A 77 -20.52 -2.13 -1.06
CA ASP A 77 -20.34 -2.78 -2.36
C ASP A 77 -19.23 -2.18 -3.22
N LYS A 78 -18.82 -0.95 -2.91
CA LYS A 78 -17.90 -0.19 -3.75
C LYS A 78 -16.51 -0.04 -3.15
N TYR A 79 -16.43 0.09 -1.82
CA TYR A 79 -15.18 0.39 -1.12
C TYR A 79 -14.93 -0.60 0.01
N GLU A 80 -13.67 -0.90 0.26
CA GLU A 80 -13.25 -1.67 1.41
C GLU A 80 -13.00 -0.72 2.59
N ILE A 81 -13.95 -0.73 3.54
CA ILE A 81 -14.00 0.18 4.68
C ILE A 81 -13.91 -0.61 5.98
N TYR A 82 -13.15 -0.09 6.91
CA TYR A 82 -13.00 -0.61 8.26
C TYR A 82 -13.37 0.46 9.28
N LYS A 83 -13.82 0.05 10.45
CA LYS A 83 -14.10 0.98 11.55
C LYS A 83 -13.56 0.44 12.87
N THR A 84 -13.20 1.36 13.74
CA THR A 84 -12.84 1.11 15.13
C THR A 84 -13.42 2.21 16.02
N THR A 85 -13.43 1.96 17.32
CA THR A 85 -13.76 2.98 18.33
C THR A 85 -12.56 3.18 19.23
N SER A 86 -11.98 4.37 19.23
CA SER A 86 -10.85 4.75 20.06
C SER A 86 -11.18 6.01 20.84
N GLY A 87 -11.00 5.96 22.17
CA GLY A 87 -11.30 7.13 23.03
C GLY A 87 -12.77 7.60 23.01
N GLY A 88 -13.71 6.76 22.58
CA GLY A 88 -15.13 7.13 22.42
C GLY A 88 -15.46 7.76 21.05
N GLU A 89 -14.47 7.91 20.17
CA GLU A 89 -14.64 8.40 18.80
C GLU A 89 -14.62 7.22 17.81
N GLU A 90 -15.55 7.22 16.85
CA GLU A 90 -15.50 6.26 15.73
C GLU A 90 -14.54 6.77 14.67
N ILE A 91 -13.61 5.89 14.25
CA ILE A 91 -12.63 6.12 13.19
C ILE A 91 -12.93 5.17 12.06
N TYR A 92 -12.96 5.69 10.84
CA TYR A 92 -13.19 4.92 9.62
C TYR A 92 -11.91 4.90 8.78
N ALA A 93 -11.47 3.74 8.34
CA ALA A 93 -10.36 3.58 7.40
C ALA A 93 -10.85 3.05 6.06
N LEU A 94 -10.46 3.72 4.99
CA LEU A 94 -10.78 3.40 3.61
C LEU A 94 -9.51 2.95 2.89
N ILE A 95 -9.57 1.79 2.21
CA ILE A 95 -8.51 1.40 1.28
C ILE A 95 -8.72 2.13 -0.04
N PHE A 96 -7.68 2.83 -0.49
CA PHE A 96 -7.66 3.52 -1.77
C PHE A 96 -6.54 3.01 -2.68
N SER A 97 -6.68 3.21 -3.97
CA SER A 97 -5.62 2.96 -4.95
C SER A 97 -5.54 4.12 -5.92
N GLY A 98 -4.33 4.53 -6.23
CA GLY A 98 -4.03 5.60 -7.17
C GLY A 98 -2.85 5.25 -8.07
N SER A 99 -2.69 6.00 -9.16
CA SER A 99 -1.55 5.85 -10.05
C SER A 99 -0.36 6.63 -9.51
N GLY A 100 0.73 5.94 -9.21
CA GLY A 100 2.02 6.57 -9.01
C GLY A 100 2.76 6.80 -10.33
N LEU A 101 4.05 7.09 -10.27
CA LEU A 101 4.90 7.28 -11.45
C LEU A 101 5.24 5.94 -12.13
N TRP A 102 5.52 4.90 -11.36
CA TRP A 102 5.96 3.58 -11.85
C TRP A 102 4.91 2.49 -11.71
N GLY A 103 3.92 2.68 -10.87
CA GLY A 103 2.90 1.65 -10.66
C GLY A 103 1.73 2.14 -9.82
N THR A 104 0.85 1.21 -9.49
CA THR A 104 -0.27 1.49 -8.59
C THR A 104 0.25 1.61 -7.16
N ILE A 105 -0.17 2.66 -6.48
CA ILE A 105 0.00 2.85 -5.03
C ILE A 105 -1.31 2.45 -4.37
N THR A 106 -1.24 1.55 -3.42
CA THR A 106 -2.41 1.17 -2.59
C THR A 106 -2.13 1.57 -1.15
N GLY A 107 -3.04 2.31 -0.57
CA GLY A 107 -2.92 2.80 0.80
C GLY A 107 -4.22 2.75 1.57
N VAL A 108 -4.14 3.18 2.82
CA VAL A 108 -5.24 3.31 3.76
C VAL A 108 -5.30 4.73 4.25
N LEU A 109 -6.46 5.35 4.18
CA LEU A 109 -6.75 6.65 4.75
C LEU A 109 -7.74 6.47 5.90
N ALA A 110 -7.41 6.93 7.09
CA ALA A 110 -8.32 6.95 8.23
C ALA A 110 -8.84 8.36 8.52
N VAL A 111 -10.13 8.45 8.81
CA VAL A 111 -10.84 9.71 9.08
C VAL A 111 -11.76 9.56 10.29
N ASP A 112 -12.09 10.67 10.91
CA ASP A 112 -13.10 10.73 11.97
C ASP A 112 -14.52 10.46 11.42
N SER A 113 -15.48 10.27 12.32
CA SER A 113 -16.89 10.00 11.96
C SER A 113 -17.57 11.18 11.25
N SER A 114 -17.06 12.40 11.40
CA SER A 114 -17.57 13.59 10.73
C SER A 114 -16.96 13.81 9.35
N LEU A 115 -15.96 12.98 8.95
CA LEU A 115 -15.19 13.10 7.71
C LEU A 115 -14.47 14.46 7.58
N SER A 116 -14.19 15.11 8.70
CA SER A 116 -13.59 16.45 8.73
C SER A 116 -12.11 16.46 9.11
N THR A 117 -11.62 15.36 9.67
CA THR A 117 -10.23 15.25 10.12
C THR A 117 -9.62 13.91 9.70
N ILE A 118 -8.44 13.95 9.11
CA ILE A 118 -7.66 12.74 8.82
C ILE A 118 -7.00 12.28 10.12
N LYS A 119 -7.22 11.02 10.49
CA LYS A 119 -6.55 10.39 11.64
C LYS A 119 -5.18 9.84 11.28
N GLY A 120 -4.99 9.46 10.05
CA GLY A 120 -3.71 9.03 9.52
C GLY A 120 -3.80 8.42 8.13
N ILE A 121 -2.63 8.18 7.54
CA ILE A 121 -2.45 7.49 6.27
C ILE A 121 -1.34 6.46 6.41
N ASP A 122 -1.47 5.32 5.74
CA ASP A 122 -0.36 4.38 5.56
C ASP A 122 -0.49 3.66 4.21
N PHE A 123 0.58 2.99 3.77
CA PHE A 123 0.66 2.37 2.46
C PHE A 123 0.76 0.85 2.58
N ILE A 124 -0.04 0.14 1.77
CA ILE A 124 -0.05 -1.32 1.68
C ILE A 124 0.99 -1.79 0.66
N SER A 125 1.06 -1.09 -0.48
CA SER A 125 2.00 -1.42 -1.56
C SER A 125 2.27 -0.23 -2.47
N GLN A 126 3.49 -0.15 -2.96
CA GLN A 126 3.94 0.80 -3.97
C GLN A 126 5.14 0.21 -4.73
N SER A 127 5.48 0.76 -5.88
CA SER A 127 6.61 0.35 -6.72
C SER A 127 7.45 1.55 -7.16
N GLU A 128 7.43 2.60 -6.38
CA GLU A 128 8.12 3.85 -6.68
C GLU A 128 9.63 3.75 -6.41
N THR A 129 10.40 4.65 -6.99
CA THR A 129 11.86 4.65 -6.84
C THR A 129 12.26 4.91 -5.38
N PRO A 130 13.08 4.04 -4.76
CA PRO A 130 13.65 4.29 -3.43
C PRO A 130 14.40 5.62 -3.35
N GLY A 131 14.22 6.36 -2.26
CA GLY A 131 14.82 7.68 -2.08
C GLY A 131 14.16 8.83 -2.86
N LEU A 132 13.16 8.53 -3.70
CA LEU A 132 12.31 9.49 -4.41
C LEU A 132 10.83 9.22 -4.05
N GLY A 133 10.05 8.68 -4.98
CA GLY A 133 8.63 8.39 -4.76
C GLY A 133 8.37 7.44 -3.59
N GLY A 134 9.22 6.45 -3.36
CA GLY A 134 9.11 5.53 -2.22
C GLY A 134 9.21 6.20 -0.84
N ARG A 135 9.65 7.46 -0.77
CA ARG A 135 9.69 8.23 0.48
C ARG A 135 8.32 8.60 1.03
N ILE A 136 7.23 8.36 0.29
CA ILE A 136 5.86 8.47 0.82
C ILE A 136 5.62 7.53 2.01
N GLU A 137 6.37 6.42 2.12
CA GLU A 137 6.30 5.49 3.26
C GLU A 137 7.05 5.98 4.51
N GLU A 138 7.88 7.03 4.40
CA GLU A 138 8.59 7.59 5.54
C GLU A 138 7.61 8.28 6.52
N ASN A 139 7.86 8.15 7.82
CA ASN A 139 6.98 8.70 8.83
C ASN A 139 6.75 10.20 8.69
N TRP A 140 7.80 10.98 8.35
CA TRP A 140 7.67 12.43 8.18
C TRP A 140 6.60 12.82 7.14
N PHE A 141 6.41 11.99 6.08
CA PHE A 141 5.37 12.25 5.08
C PHE A 141 4.00 11.85 5.61
N LYS A 142 3.89 10.66 6.19
CA LYS A 142 2.63 10.14 6.74
C LYS A 142 2.11 10.98 7.91
N ASP A 143 3.01 11.45 8.78
CA ASP A 143 2.66 12.24 9.96
C ASP A 143 2.10 13.62 9.63
N GLN A 144 2.34 14.12 8.40
CA GLN A 144 1.71 15.35 7.94
C GLN A 144 0.19 15.23 7.83
N PHE A 145 -0.32 14.05 7.52
CA PHE A 145 -1.75 13.81 7.40
C PHE A 145 -2.46 13.62 8.74
N ARG A 146 -1.71 13.30 9.80
CA ARG A 146 -2.28 13.06 11.12
C ARG A 146 -2.88 14.35 11.69
N ASP A 147 -4.16 14.30 12.06
CA ASP A 147 -4.98 15.40 12.53
C ASP A 147 -5.13 16.59 11.55
N GLU A 148 -4.83 16.34 10.25
CA GLU A 148 -5.05 17.33 9.20
C GLU A 148 -6.55 17.49 8.92
N LYS A 149 -7.03 18.74 8.85
CA LYS A 149 -8.41 19.04 8.48
C LYS A 149 -8.67 18.84 7.00
N VAL A 150 -9.83 18.32 6.70
CA VAL A 150 -10.30 18.22 5.31
C VAL A 150 -10.88 19.55 4.90
N ALA A 151 -10.19 20.31 4.05
CA ALA A 151 -10.67 21.59 3.55
C ALA A 151 -11.40 21.38 2.21
N ASP A 152 -12.61 21.91 2.08
CA ASP A 152 -13.44 21.78 0.89
C ASP A 152 -13.63 20.32 0.37
N GLY A 153 -13.62 19.36 1.31
CA GLY A 153 -13.80 17.95 1.00
C GLY A 153 -12.52 17.25 0.49
N MET A 154 -11.35 17.89 0.60
CA MET A 154 -10.07 17.32 0.16
C MET A 154 -8.90 17.76 1.03
N VAL A 155 -7.81 16.99 0.94
CA VAL A 155 -6.48 17.42 1.35
C VAL A 155 -5.59 17.45 0.12
N SER A 156 -4.88 18.55 -0.08
CA SER A 156 -4.03 18.77 -1.24
C SER A 156 -2.56 18.62 -0.89
N VAL A 157 -1.80 18.00 -1.80
CA VAL A 157 -0.34 17.90 -1.66
C VAL A 157 0.32 19.08 -2.37
N SER A 158 1.00 19.94 -1.59
CA SER A 158 1.65 21.16 -2.07
C SER A 158 3.10 20.90 -2.50
N VAL A 159 3.49 21.46 -3.63
CA VAL A 159 4.87 21.43 -4.12
C VAL A 159 5.74 22.48 -3.40
N THR A 160 5.12 23.57 -2.96
CA THR A 160 5.76 24.58 -2.13
C THR A 160 5.58 24.22 -0.68
N LYS A 161 6.62 24.44 0.13
CA LYS A 161 6.57 24.16 1.56
C LYS A 161 5.38 24.87 2.20
N THR A 162 4.57 24.12 2.94
CA THR A 162 3.44 24.63 3.73
C THR A 162 3.94 25.29 5.02
N ASP A 163 3.08 25.97 5.74
CA ASP A 163 3.40 26.52 7.06
C ASP A 163 3.28 25.46 8.18
N GLY A 164 2.85 24.24 7.84
CA GLY A 164 2.64 23.15 8.78
C GLY A 164 1.35 23.28 9.59
N SER A 165 0.43 24.17 9.20
CA SER A 165 -0.91 24.23 9.77
C SER A 165 -1.65 22.90 9.56
N LYS A 166 -2.49 22.52 10.51
CA LYS A 166 -3.38 21.36 10.42
C LYS A 166 -4.82 21.71 10.04
N GLU A 167 -5.05 22.97 9.70
CA GLU A 167 -6.38 23.52 9.47
C GLU A 167 -6.65 23.88 8.00
N ASP A 168 -5.63 23.84 7.13
CA ASP A 168 -5.72 24.35 5.77
C ASP A 168 -5.85 23.27 4.68
N GLY A 169 -5.85 21.99 5.07
CA GLY A 169 -5.96 20.86 4.16
C GLY A 169 -4.77 20.73 3.22
N LYS A 170 -3.54 21.08 3.67
CA LYS A 170 -2.35 21.02 2.85
C LYS A 170 -1.20 20.29 3.52
N VAL A 171 -0.55 19.42 2.77
CA VAL A 171 0.65 18.71 3.16
C VAL A 171 1.78 18.90 2.14
N ASP A 172 3.02 18.79 2.57
CA ASP A 172 4.19 18.93 1.69
C ASP A 172 4.39 17.70 0.81
N ALA A 173 4.68 17.92 -0.47
CA ALA A 173 5.08 16.85 -1.38
C ALA A 173 6.49 16.34 -1.05
N VAL A 174 6.77 15.10 -1.45
CA VAL A 174 8.14 14.58 -1.49
C VAL A 174 8.92 15.31 -2.58
N THR A 175 10.02 15.95 -2.20
CA THR A 175 10.88 16.67 -3.13
C THR A 175 11.41 15.73 -4.22
N GLY A 176 11.20 16.11 -5.48
CA GLY A 176 11.58 15.29 -6.64
C GLY A 176 10.61 14.17 -6.99
N ALA A 177 9.50 14.02 -6.26
CA ALA A 177 8.48 12.98 -6.47
C ALA A 177 7.05 13.53 -6.42
N THR A 178 6.82 14.67 -7.05
CA THR A 178 5.53 15.38 -7.02
C THR A 178 4.37 14.54 -7.59
N LEU A 179 4.62 13.75 -8.64
CA LEU A 179 3.59 12.91 -9.24
C LEU A 179 3.18 11.75 -8.34
N THR A 180 4.14 11.16 -7.61
CA THR A 180 3.88 10.10 -6.64
C THR A 180 3.14 10.61 -5.40
N SER A 181 3.41 11.88 -5.01
CA SER A 181 2.86 12.46 -3.77
C SER A 181 1.43 12.97 -3.92
N LYS A 182 0.98 13.21 -5.15
CA LYS A 182 -0.38 13.72 -5.47
C LYS A 182 -1.37 12.60 -5.74
#